data_cd8e9c6ab464d2c5ecb99c29b80a1c87
#
_entry.id   cd8e9c6ab464d2c5ecb99c29b80a1c87
#
_cell.length_a   1.000
_cell.length_b   1.000
_cell.length_c   1.000
_cell.angle_alpha   90.00
_cell.angle_beta   90.00
_cell.angle_gamma   90.00
#
_symmetry.space_group_name_H-M   'P 1'
#
loop_
_entity.id
_entity.type
_entity.pdbx_description
1 polymer ?
#
loop_
_entity_poly.entity_id
_entity_poly.type
_entity_poly.pdbx_seq_one_letter_code
_entity_poly.pdbx_strand_id
1 'polypeptide(L)'
;NETCDNIFLPCKIEIKEKNSQMIRSYITQNPLIKKSDFSSINEVKRMSIAPICPYWSPIIPSEIDINFKDSQKISYTGLNNIPFTIHLRKPGCKYYEQHLNYANANVIIFNSLKYKLETLMNRKPHTELEIIDECDEFLDSFANQEKVNLNRLLFALNMVFPENNKIQ
;
A
#
# COMPACT_ATOMS: atom_id res chain seq x y z
N ASN A 1 18.39 2.99 20.78
CA ASN A 1 17.00 3.38 20.53
C ASN A 1 16.95 4.12 19.20
N GLU A 2 16.87 3.36 18.14
CA GLU A 2 16.60 3.91 16.82
C GLU A 2 15.10 4.17 16.73
N THR A 3 14.65 5.25 17.31
CA THR A 3 13.35 5.80 17.00
C THR A 3 13.43 6.31 15.58
N CYS A 4 12.52 5.87 14.75
CA CYS A 4 12.37 6.42 13.42
C CYS A 4 11.85 7.85 13.57
N ASP A 5 12.74 8.85 13.47
CA ASP A 5 12.36 10.26 13.56
C ASP A 5 11.54 10.73 12.35
N ASN A 6 11.45 9.89 11.34
CA ASN A 6 10.69 10.16 10.13
C ASN A 6 9.25 9.69 10.27
N ILE A 7 8.44 10.62 10.68
CA ILE A 7 6.99 10.44 10.87
C ILE A 7 6.25 10.27 9.54
N PHE A 8 6.92 10.47 8.43
CA PHE A 8 6.27 10.46 7.14
C PHE A 8 6.79 9.35 6.25
N LEU A 9 5.92 8.76 5.58
CA LEU A 9 6.17 7.96 4.44
C LEU A 9 7.32 8.27 3.60
N PRO A 10 7.83 9.34 3.72
CA PRO A 10 8.84 9.39 3.44
C PRO A 10 10.11 8.92 3.71
N CYS A 11 10.08 8.16 4.54
CA CYS A 11 11.11 7.15 4.57
C CYS A 11 11.59 6.72 3.19
N LYS A 12 10.90 7.10 2.20
CA LYS A 12 11.12 6.90 0.82
C LYS A 12 12.51 7.12 0.32
N ILE A 13 12.86 8.34 0.30
CA ILE A 13 14.14 8.79 -0.25
C ILE A 13 15.24 8.50 0.75
N GLU A 14 15.00 8.83 2.00
CA GLU A 14 15.99 8.61 3.05
C GLU A 14 16.31 7.15 3.30
N ILE A 15 15.34 6.24 3.17
CA ILE A 15 15.64 4.81 3.19
C ILE A 15 16.59 4.44 2.05
N LYS A 16 16.35 4.96 0.86
CA LYS A 16 17.20 4.67 -0.30
C LYS A 16 18.61 5.18 -0.10
N GLU A 17 18.75 6.42 0.32
CA GLU A 17 20.05 7.06 0.50
C GLU A 17 20.83 6.52 1.70
N LYS A 18 20.19 6.51 2.87
CA LYS A 18 20.83 6.05 4.12
C LYS A 18 21.12 4.56 4.17
N ASN A 19 20.30 3.76 3.49
CA ASN A 19 20.34 2.31 3.56
C ASN A 19 20.65 1.64 2.21
N SER A 20 21.38 2.33 1.33
CA SER A 20 21.64 1.85 -0.03
C SER A 20 22.30 0.46 -0.06
N GLN A 21 23.20 0.17 0.85
CA GLN A 21 23.87 -1.13 0.94
C GLN A 21 22.88 -2.24 1.34
N MET A 22 22.05 -1.98 2.34
CA MET A 22 21.03 -2.93 2.81
C MET A 22 19.99 -3.18 1.71
N ILE A 23 19.57 -2.14 1.00
CA ILE A 23 18.63 -2.26 -0.13
C ILE A 23 19.23 -3.09 -1.25
N ARG A 24 20.49 -2.86 -1.61
CA ARG A 24 21.19 -3.65 -2.64
C ARG A 24 21.29 -5.11 -2.24
N SER A 25 21.66 -5.41 -0.99
CA SER A 25 21.70 -6.77 -0.47
C SER A 25 20.33 -7.45 -0.56
N TYR A 26 19.29 -6.77 -0.09
CA TYR A 26 17.93 -7.28 -0.15
C TYR A 26 17.47 -7.58 -1.58
N ILE A 27 17.69 -6.65 -2.52
CA ILE A 27 17.36 -6.85 -3.93
C ILE A 27 18.10 -8.04 -4.53
N THR A 28 19.36 -8.20 -4.14
CA THR A 28 20.18 -9.33 -4.63
C THR A 28 19.68 -10.68 -4.12
N GLN A 29 19.15 -10.71 -2.92
CA GLN A 29 18.65 -11.93 -2.27
C GLN A 29 17.19 -12.25 -2.60
N ASN A 30 16.44 -11.28 -3.15
CA ASN A 30 15.02 -11.46 -3.43
C ASN A 30 14.79 -11.81 -4.91
N PRO A 31 14.43 -13.07 -5.22
CA PRO A 31 14.23 -13.52 -6.60
C PRO A 31 13.04 -12.86 -7.31
N LEU A 32 12.11 -12.25 -6.55
CA LEU A 32 10.94 -11.57 -7.11
C LEU A 32 11.28 -10.18 -7.65
N ILE A 33 12.46 -9.64 -7.31
CA ILE A 33 12.90 -8.33 -7.78
C ILE A 33 13.95 -8.53 -8.86
N LYS A 34 13.59 -8.20 -10.09
CA LYS A 34 14.52 -8.28 -11.22
C LYS A 34 15.42 -7.05 -11.23
N LYS A 35 16.72 -7.27 -11.25
CA LYS A 35 17.71 -6.17 -11.35
C LYS A 35 17.59 -5.38 -12.65
N SER A 36 17.07 -5.99 -13.70
CA SER A 36 16.81 -5.35 -14.99
C SER A 36 15.69 -4.29 -14.93
N ASP A 37 14.88 -4.31 -13.88
CA ASP A 37 13.71 -3.44 -13.79
C ASP A 37 14.05 -2.00 -13.37
N PHE A 38 15.30 -1.73 -13.05
CA PHE A 38 15.78 -0.40 -12.64
C PHE A 38 17.27 -0.21 -12.89
N SER A 39 17.64 0.97 -13.39
CA SER A 39 19.04 1.34 -13.68
C SER A 39 19.77 1.83 -12.44
N SER A 40 19.06 2.40 -11.49
CA SER A 40 19.61 2.93 -10.25
C SER A 40 18.76 2.54 -9.03
N ILE A 41 19.36 2.61 -7.84
CA ILE A 41 18.65 2.34 -6.59
C ILE A 41 17.48 3.30 -6.36
N ASN A 42 17.53 4.49 -6.97
CA ASN A 42 16.48 5.50 -6.83
C ASN A 42 15.22 5.18 -7.64
N GLU A 43 15.35 4.32 -8.64
CA GLU A 43 14.24 3.87 -9.47
C GLU A 43 13.46 2.72 -8.85
N VAL A 44 14.02 2.06 -7.83
CA VAL A 44 13.36 0.94 -7.15
C VAL A 44 12.05 1.40 -6.55
N LYS A 45 10.97 0.72 -6.92
CA LYS A 45 9.65 1.01 -6.38
C LYS A 45 9.63 0.79 -4.87
N ARG A 46 9.03 1.73 -4.16
CA ARG A 46 8.94 1.66 -2.71
C ARG A 46 8.31 0.36 -2.21
N MET A 47 7.25 -0.10 -2.86
CA MET A 47 6.56 -1.33 -2.47
C MET A 47 7.49 -2.54 -2.48
N SER A 48 8.42 -2.58 -3.44
CA SER A 48 9.40 -3.67 -3.56
C SER A 48 10.42 -3.70 -2.42
N ILE A 49 10.70 -2.56 -1.79
CA ILE A 49 11.69 -2.45 -0.72
C ILE A 49 11.10 -2.19 0.66
N ALA A 50 9.79 -2.00 0.76
CA ALA A 50 9.12 -1.73 2.03
C ALA A 50 9.44 -2.76 3.14
N PRO A 51 9.54 -4.05 2.84
CA PRO A 51 9.85 -5.07 3.85
C PRO A 51 11.22 -4.93 4.52
N ILE A 52 12.15 -4.15 3.95
CA ILE A 52 13.45 -3.85 4.57
C ILE A 52 13.26 -3.04 5.85
N CYS A 53 12.27 -2.16 5.89
CA CYS A 53 11.99 -1.35 7.05
C CYS A 53 11.55 -2.24 8.22
N PRO A 54 12.22 -2.18 9.38
CA PRO A 54 11.85 -3.01 10.53
C PRO A 54 10.46 -2.70 11.08
N TYR A 55 9.96 -1.49 10.83
CA TYR A 55 8.63 -1.05 11.23
C TYR A 55 7.53 -1.38 10.21
N TRP A 56 7.89 -1.90 9.04
CA TRP A 56 6.91 -2.24 8.02
C TRP A 56 5.89 -3.25 8.55
N SER A 57 4.64 -2.83 8.57
CA SER A 57 3.53 -3.57 9.15
C SER A 57 2.41 -3.68 8.12
N PRO A 58 2.41 -4.72 7.29
CA PRO A 58 1.40 -4.89 6.26
C PRO A 58 0.04 -5.23 6.83
N ILE A 59 -0.99 -4.79 6.11
CA ILE A 59 -2.38 -5.19 6.32
C ILE A 59 -2.74 -6.16 5.21
N ILE A 60 -3.12 -7.34 5.57
CA ILE A 60 -3.36 -8.45 4.63
C ILE A 60 -4.72 -9.07 4.93
N PRO A 61 -5.51 -9.48 3.93
CA PRO A 61 -6.71 -10.27 4.16
C PRO A 61 -6.37 -11.52 4.99
N SER A 62 -7.16 -11.80 6.03
CA SER A 62 -6.86 -12.88 6.97
C SER A 62 -6.91 -14.28 6.34
N GLU A 63 -7.50 -14.39 5.16
CA GLU A 63 -7.52 -15.62 4.36
C GLU A 63 -6.13 -16.01 3.84
N ILE A 64 -5.23 -15.02 3.72
CA ILE A 64 -3.88 -15.23 3.22
C ILE A 64 -2.99 -15.57 4.42
N ASP A 65 -2.65 -16.85 4.56
CA ASP A 65 -1.75 -17.28 5.64
C ASP A 65 -0.31 -16.93 5.31
N ILE A 66 0.11 -15.77 5.82
CA ILE A 66 1.51 -15.34 5.78
C ILE A 66 2.04 -15.24 7.20
N ASN A 67 3.11 -15.95 7.46
CA ASN A 67 3.80 -15.86 8.73
C ASN A 67 4.98 -14.88 8.63
N PHE A 68 4.79 -13.68 9.17
CA PHE A 68 5.92 -12.77 9.39
C PHE A 68 6.54 -13.09 10.75
N LYS A 69 7.78 -13.53 10.72
CA LYS A 69 8.54 -13.82 11.94
C LYS A 69 8.49 -12.63 12.90
N ASP A 70 8.19 -12.92 14.16
CA ASP A 70 8.16 -11.94 15.26
C ASP A 70 7.14 -10.78 15.09
N SER A 71 6.06 -10.97 14.32
CA SER A 71 4.99 -10.00 14.21
C SER A 71 3.82 -10.29 15.15
N GLN A 72 3.31 -9.24 15.79
CA GLN A 72 2.02 -9.29 16.49
C GLN A 72 0.90 -9.21 15.45
N LYS A 73 -0.05 -10.14 15.51
CA LYS A 73 -1.23 -10.17 14.64
C LYS A 73 -2.40 -9.47 15.34
N ILE A 74 -2.98 -8.48 14.67
CA ILE A 74 -4.14 -7.73 15.16
C ILE A 74 -5.18 -7.76 14.06
N SER A 75 -6.34 -8.34 14.33
CA SER A 75 -7.40 -8.51 13.33
C SER A 75 -8.48 -7.45 13.47
N TYR A 76 -9.08 -7.07 12.35
CA TYR A 76 -10.26 -6.23 12.29
C TYR A 76 -11.13 -6.61 11.08
N THR A 77 -12.37 -6.14 11.06
CA THR A 77 -13.29 -6.33 9.94
C THR A 77 -13.30 -5.09 9.05
N GLY A 78 -12.97 -5.26 7.79
CA GLY A 78 -13.06 -4.22 6.77
C GLY A 78 -14.43 -4.18 6.10
N LEU A 79 -14.52 -3.43 5.00
CA LEU A 79 -15.73 -3.38 4.18
C LEU A 79 -16.12 -4.76 3.65
N ASN A 80 -17.41 -4.92 3.37
CA ASN A 80 -17.98 -6.18 2.88
C ASN A 80 -17.71 -7.36 3.82
N ASN A 81 -17.51 -7.09 5.12
CA ASN A 81 -17.18 -8.10 6.14
C ASN A 81 -15.90 -8.88 5.86
N ILE A 82 -14.99 -8.32 5.09
CA ILE A 82 -13.70 -8.96 4.81
C ILE A 82 -12.79 -8.83 6.04
N PRO A 83 -12.33 -9.94 6.61
CA PRO A 83 -11.41 -9.90 7.74
C PRO A 83 -9.99 -9.54 7.26
N PHE A 84 -9.35 -8.63 7.97
CA PHE A 84 -7.96 -8.22 7.74
C PHE A 84 -7.11 -8.44 8.99
N THR A 85 -5.84 -8.74 8.76
CA THR A 85 -4.84 -8.85 9.82
C THR A 85 -3.74 -7.82 9.60
N ILE A 86 -3.49 -7.03 10.63
CA ILE A 86 -2.34 -6.11 10.72
C ILE A 86 -1.18 -6.91 11.30
N HIS A 87 -0.09 -7.05 10.58
CA HIS A 87 1.11 -7.71 11.05
C HIS A 87 2.10 -6.67 11.60
N LEU A 88 1.96 -6.31 12.87
CA LEU A 88 2.83 -5.35 13.54
C LEU A 88 4.17 -5.99 13.87
N ARG A 89 5.22 -5.63 13.13
CA ARG A 89 6.56 -6.18 13.31
C ARG A 89 7.33 -5.50 14.46
N LYS A 90 7.31 -4.18 14.48
CA LYS A 90 8.01 -3.39 15.51
C LYS A 90 7.19 -2.14 15.82
N PRO A 91 6.88 -1.85 17.08
CA PRO A 91 6.23 -0.61 17.48
C PRO A 91 7.20 0.57 17.39
N GLY A 92 6.67 1.81 17.35
CA GLY A 92 7.44 3.06 17.36
C GLY A 92 7.39 3.85 16.06
N CYS A 93 6.73 3.34 15.00
CA CYS A 93 6.48 4.11 13.79
C CYS A 93 5.03 4.60 13.74
N LYS A 94 4.81 5.88 13.99
CA LYS A 94 3.46 6.48 13.98
C LYS A 94 2.70 6.27 12.68
N TYR A 95 3.42 6.14 11.57
CA TYR A 95 2.80 5.86 10.28
C TYR A 95 2.14 4.49 10.24
N TYR A 96 2.79 3.44 10.76
CA TYR A 96 2.21 2.11 10.79
C TYR A 96 1.26 1.93 11.97
N GLU A 97 1.54 2.55 13.11
CA GLU A 97 0.69 2.49 14.29
C GLU A 97 -0.69 3.12 14.08
N GLN A 98 -0.83 4.08 13.13
CA GLN A 98 -2.15 4.61 12.79
C GLN A 98 -3.15 3.53 12.37
N HIS A 99 -2.67 2.42 11.82
CA HIS A 99 -3.53 1.31 11.40
C HIS A 99 -4.08 0.49 12.57
N LEU A 100 -3.46 0.58 13.75
CA LEU A 100 -3.98 -0.07 14.97
C LEU A 100 -5.34 0.51 15.37
N ASN A 101 -5.59 1.76 15.00
CA ASN A 101 -6.88 2.41 15.22
C ASN A 101 -8.02 1.74 14.45
N TYR A 102 -7.72 0.97 13.40
CA TYR A 102 -8.74 0.22 12.67
C TYR A 102 -9.38 -0.88 13.50
N ALA A 103 -8.66 -1.41 14.48
CA ALA A 103 -9.15 -2.42 15.41
C ALA A 103 -9.65 -1.84 16.75
N ASN A 104 -9.10 -0.68 17.17
CA ASN A 104 -9.22 -0.27 18.57
C ASN A 104 -9.93 1.08 18.77
N ALA A 105 -10.06 1.92 17.74
CA ALA A 105 -10.64 3.24 17.93
C ALA A 105 -12.16 3.25 17.79
N ASN A 106 -12.83 4.02 18.64
CA ASN A 106 -14.27 4.26 18.53
C ASN A 106 -14.59 5.30 17.45
N VAL A 107 -13.64 6.19 17.15
CA VAL A 107 -13.77 7.23 16.10
C VAL A 107 -12.52 7.26 15.27
N ILE A 108 -12.67 7.25 13.95
CA ILE A 108 -11.58 7.33 12.99
C ILE A 108 -11.84 8.50 12.05
N ILE A 109 -10.85 9.37 11.91
CA ILE A 109 -10.90 10.50 10.98
C ILE A 109 -10.01 10.19 9.78
N PHE A 110 -10.58 10.21 8.59
CA PHE A 110 -9.86 10.07 7.34
C PHE A 110 -9.81 11.40 6.60
N ASN A 111 -8.71 11.68 5.93
CA ASN A 111 -8.77 12.60 4.81
C ASN A 111 -9.40 11.91 3.58
N SER A 112 -9.91 12.69 2.63
CA SER A 112 -10.62 12.19 1.45
C SER A 112 -9.81 11.17 0.64
N LEU A 113 -8.53 11.41 0.42
CA LEU A 113 -7.68 10.49 -0.34
C LEU A 113 -7.50 9.15 0.37
N LYS A 114 -7.22 9.18 1.67
CA LYS A 114 -7.07 7.95 2.45
C LYS A 114 -8.38 7.18 2.53
N TYR A 115 -9.49 7.87 2.73
CA TYR A 115 -10.81 7.25 2.72
C TYR A 115 -11.06 6.48 1.41
N LYS A 116 -10.81 7.13 0.27
CA LYS A 116 -10.96 6.50 -1.06
C LYS A 116 -10.08 5.27 -1.21
N LEU A 117 -8.80 5.39 -0.87
CA LEU A 117 -7.85 4.28 -1.00
C LEU A 117 -8.24 3.08 -0.12
N GLU A 118 -8.59 3.32 1.13
CA GLU A 118 -8.97 2.25 2.05
C GLU A 118 -10.31 1.60 1.63
N THR A 119 -11.23 2.40 1.08
CA THR A 119 -12.51 1.91 0.51
C THR A 119 -12.26 1.04 -0.72
N LEU A 120 -11.46 1.49 -1.67
CA LEU A 120 -11.13 0.73 -2.89
C LEU A 120 -10.46 -0.60 -2.60
N MET A 121 -9.67 -0.65 -1.53
CA MET A 121 -9.00 -1.88 -1.09
C MET A 121 -9.83 -2.72 -0.13
N ASN A 122 -11.06 -2.33 0.14
CA ASN A 122 -11.94 -2.92 1.15
C ASN A 122 -11.35 -2.94 2.58
N ARG A 123 -10.26 -2.20 2.82
CA ARG A 123 -9.54 -2.16 4.10
C ARG A 123 -10.11 -1.15 5.09
N LYS A 124 -11.00 -0.26 4.64
CA LYS A 124 -11.68 0.66 5.55
C LYS A 124 -12.42 -0.15 6.61
N PRO A 125 -12.22 0.11 7.90
CA PRO A 125 -12.95 -0.60 8.94
C PRO A 125 -14.46 -0.48 8.74
N HIS A 126 -15.17 -1.52 9.09
CA HIS A 126 -16.63 -1.48 9.17
C HIS A 126 -17.04 -0.48 10.27
N THR A 127 -17.93 0.43 9.97
CA THR A 127 -18.40 1.49 10.87
C THR A 127 -19.93 1.52 10.87
N GLU A 128 -20.52 1.79 12.02
CA GLU A 128 -21.98 1.92 12.16
C GLU A 128 -22.48 3.26 11.59
N LEU A 129 -21.67 4.30 11.70
CA LEU A 129 -21.99 5.64 11.24
C LEU A 129 -20.80 6.26 10.52
N GLU A 130 -21.08 6.90 9.41
CA GLU A 130 -20.10 7.70 8.65
C GLU A 130 -20.61 9.12 8.46
N ILE A 131 -19.77 10.08 8.82
CA ILE A 131 -20.03 11.50 8.62
C ILE A 131 -19.04 12.00 7.59
N ILE A 132 -19.55 12.51 6.48
CA ILE A 132 -18.75 13.08 5.40
C ILE A 132 -18.95 14.59 5.41
N ASP A 133 -17.88 15.30 5.71
CA ASP A 133 -17.82 16.75 5.60
C ASP A 133 -17.54 17.15 4.16
N GLU A 134 -18.04 18.30 3.72
CA GLU A 134 -17.92 18.78 2.33
C GLU A 134 -18.32 17.70 1.30
N CYS A 135 -19.47 17.07 1.54
CA CYS A 135 -19.90 15.89 0.80
C CYS A 135 -20.09 16.14 -0.70
N ASP A 136 -20.43 17.35 -1.11
CA ASP A 136 -20.56 17.78 -2.50
C ASP A 136 -19.20 17.68 -3.23
N GLU A 137 -18.15 18.30 -2.72
CA GLU A 137 -16.80 18.18 -3.29
C GLU A 137 -16.28 16.73 -3.24
N PHE A 138 -16.59 16.04 -2.15
CA PHE A 138 -16.22 14.66 -2.00
C PHE A 138 -16.88 13.76 -3.05
N LEU A 139 -18.20 13.91 -3.28
CA LEU A 139 -18.96 13.17 -4.28
C LEU A 139 -18.50 13.51 -5.71
N ASP A 140 -18.29 14.79 -6.00
CA ASP A 140 -17.75 15.23 -7.28
C ASP A 140 -16.39 14.62 -7.58
N SER A 141 -15.59 14.39 -6.54
CA SER A 141 -14.30 13.75 -6.67
C SER A 141 -14.36 12.26 -7.03
N PHE A 142 -15.48 11.58 -6.82
CA PHE A 142 -15.73 10.23 -7.34
C PHE A 142 -16.28 10.27 -8.77
N ALA A 143 -17.03 11.32 -9.09
CA ALA A 143 -17.58 11.52 -10.42
C ALA A 143 -16.55 12.08 -11.42
N ASN A 144 -15.32 12.31 -11.01
CA ASN A 144 -14.26 12.77 -11.89
C ASN A 144 -14.14 11.81 -13.08
N GLN A 145 -14.65 12.28 -14.21
CA GLN A 145 -14.43 11.65 -15.50
C GLN A 145 -12.93 11.71 -15.78
N GLU A 146 -12.22 10.66 -15.48
CA GLU A 146 -10.86 10.52 -15.96
C GLU A 146 -10.93 10.53 -17.49
N LYS A 147 -10.27 11.50 -18.10
CA LYS A 147 -10.10 11.52 -19.55
C LYS A 147 -9.24 10.33 -19.92
N VAL A 148 -9.87 9.27 -20.38
CA VAL A 148 -9.18 8.11 -20.91
C VAL A 148 -8.52 8.53 -22.22
N ASN A 149 -7.21 8.56 -22.24
CA ASN A 149 -6.47 8.76 -23.47
C ASN A 149 -6.61 7.48 -24.32
N LEU A 150 -7.47 7.54 -25.31
CA LEU A 150 -7.78 6.39 -26.17
C LEU A 150 -6.54 5.79 -26.83
N ASN A 151 -5.55 6.61 -27.20
CA ASN A 151 -4.32 6.12 -27.79
C ASN A 151 -3.49 5.32 -26.77
N ARG A 152 -3.44 5.76 -25.51
CA ARG A 152 -2.80 4.98 -24.43
C ARG A 152 -3.54 3.69 -24.14
N LEU A 153 -4.87 3.75 -24.13
CA LEU A 153 -5.69 2.55 -23.93
C LEU A 153 -5.48 1.56 -25.07
N LEU A 154 -5.52 2.02 -26.33
CA LEU A 154 -5.27 1.18 -27.49
C LEU A 154 -3.86 0.56 -27.46
N PHE A 155 -2.85 1.35 -27.11
CA PHE A 155 -1.49 0.84 -26.95
C PHE A 155 -1.40 -0.23 -25.85
N ALA A 156 -2.03 0.00 -24.69
CA ALA A 156 -2.05 -0.96 -23.60
C ALA A 156 -2.80 -2.25 -23.99
N LEU A 157 -3.92 -2.14 -24.69
CA LEU A 157 -4.68 -3.29 -25.18
C LEU A 157 -3.86 -4.10 -26.19
N ASN A 158 -3.15 -3.45 -27.11
CA ASN A 158 -2.27 -4.13 -28.08
C ASN A 158 -1.08 -4.82 -27.41
N MET A 159 -0.62 -4.32 -26.25
CA MET A 159 0.42 -5.01 -25.48
C MET A 159 -0.11 -6.26 -24.73
N VAL A 160 -1.37 -6.21 -24.29
CA VAL A 160 -2.02 -7.32 -23.56
C VAL A 160 -2.57 -8.35 -24.54
N PHE A 161 -3.09 -7.91 -25.66
CA PHE A 161 -3.65 -8.73 -26.73
C PHE A 161 -2.91 -8.44 -28.04
N PRO A 162 -1.67 -8.91 -28.21
CA PRO A 162 -0.98 -8.76 -29.49
C PRO A 162 -1.84 -9.45 -30.56
N GLU A 163 -2.20 -8.70 -31.58
CA GLU A 163 -2.89 -9.28 -32.75
C GLU A 163 -2.05 -10.43 -33.28
N ASN A 164 -2.47 -11.64 -32.99
CA ASN A 164 -1.94 -12.81 -33.64
C ASN A 164 -2.44 -12.81 -35.09
N ASN A 165 -1.75 -12.11 -35.95
CA ASN A 165 -1.93 -12.17 -37.40
C ASN A 165 -1.55 -13.55 -37.95
N LYS A 166 -2.03 -14.63 -37.35
CA LYS A 166 -1.90 -16.00 -37.81
C LYS A 166 -3.14 -16.80 -37.43
N ILE A 167 -4.27 -16.39 -38.02
CA ILE A 167 -5.35 -17.32 -38.32
C ILE A 167 -5.70 -17.06 -39.75
N GLN A 168 -5.00 -17.74 -40.64
CA GLN A 168 -5.51 -18.16 -41.90
C GLN A 168 -6.10 -19.54 -41.73
#